data_9f186d748116198ecec6897af34c3d9d
#
_entry.id   9f186d748116198ecec6897af34c3d9d
#
_cell.length_a   1.000
_cell.length_b   1.000
_cell.length_c   1.000
_cell.angle_alpha   90.00
_cell.angle_beta   90.00
_cell.angle_gamma   90.00
#
_symmetry.space_group_name_H-M   'P 1'
#
loop_
_entity.id
_entity.type
_entity.pdbx_description
1 polymer ?
#
loop_
_entity_poly.entity_id
_entity_poly.type
_entity_poly.pdbx_seq_one_letter_code
_entity_poly.pdbx_strand_id
1 'polypeptide(L)'
;PFVCGIYSGRVRAMFNERGEHRTEAGPYTPCQVLGFDGTPQAGDDLIVVEDEKTAREIASKRRMAARERDLRARKTVSLENSFNGVKEGKISELNLIVKADVGGSAEALAASLEKLSNKEVKVNIIRKGVGAITDSDVLFATTAQAVIIAFHLMPSASIREMAEKDGIEIRTYRVIYDCIEDIQNVVEGLLKPTLREEVIGEAEIRELFKIPKVGMIAGCMVTTGEVNRDSHVRLYRNGVEVGVTHVTSLKRHKDDVKSVARGFECGIGLKGNDNIQVGDTLIFFKKIEVARTLADVAREEAEEKKKAEKAAE
;
A
#
# COMPACT_ATOMS: atom_id res chain seq x y z
N PRO A 1 -33.78 -11.69 30.85
CA PRO A 1 -32.93 -10.59 30.49
C PRO A 1 -31.45 -10.95 30.64
N PHE A 2 -30.59 -10.38 29.84
CA PHE A 2 -29.16 -10.63 29.83
C PHE A 2 -28.37 -9.38 29.38
N VAL A 3 -27.07 -9.38 29.66
CA VAL A 3 -26.11 -8.41 29.18
C VAL A 3 -25.00 -9.14 28.41
N CYS A 4 -24.64 -8.65 27.24
CA CYS A 4 -23.54 -9.21 26.46
C CYS A 4 -22.68 -8.05 25.91
N GLY A 5 -21.43 -7.99 26.36
CA GLY A 5 -20.56 -6.86 26.07
C GLY A 5 -21.18 -5.53 26.49
N ILE A 6 -21.42 -4.63 25.54
CA ILE A 6 -22.04 -3.31 25.71
C ILE A 6 -23.54 -3.31 25.38
N TYR A 7 -24.12 -4.46 25.10
CA TYR A 7 -25.52 -4.62 24.71
C TYR A 7 -26.30 -5.35 25.78
N SER A 8 -27.59 -5.08 25.84
CA SER A 8 -28.57 -5.77 26.67
C SER A 8 -29.56 -6.51 25.77
N GLY A 9 -30.32 -7.37 26.37
CA GLY A 9 -31.40 -8.05 25.66
C GLY A 9 -32.28 -8.88 26.55
N ARG A 10 -33.30 -9.43 25.94
CA ARG A 10 -34.18 -10.43 26.53
C ARG A 10 -34.29 -11.60 25.57
N VAL A 11 -33.95 -12.81 26.02
CA VAL A 11 -34.06 -14.00 25.20
C VAL A 11 -35.51 -14.15 24.72
N ARG A 12 -35.73 -14.10 23.41
CA ARG A 12 -37.01 -14.31 22.75
C ARG A 12 -37.15 -15.74 22.23
N ALA A 13 -36.07 -16.29 21.71
CA ALA A 13 -35.97 -17.65 21.24
C ALA A 13 -34.51 -18.13 21.29
N MET A 14 -34.35 -19.43 21.44
CA MET A 14 -33.06 -20.12 21.31
C MET A 14 -33.22 -21.27 20.31
N PHE A 15 -32.17 -21.49 19.52
CA PHE A 15 -32.11 -22.58 18.55
C PHE A 15 -30.83 -23.36 18.71
N ASN A 16 -30.86 -24.65 18.43
CA ASN A 16 -29.70 -25.50 18.38
C ASN A 16 -28.98 -25.37 16.99
N GLU A 17 -27.93 -26.15 16.81
CA GLU A 17 -27.13 -26.21 15.58
C GLU A 17 -27.92 -26.73 14.35
N ARG A 18 -29.10 -27.34 14.58
CA ARG A 18 -30.02 -27.84 13.53
C ARG A 18 -31.18 -26.88 13.24
N GLY A 19 -31.24 -25.74 13.95
CA GLY A 19 -32.31 -24.77 13.82
C GLY A 19 -33.60 -25.16 14.57
N GLU A 20 -33.55 -26.17 15.47
CA GLU A 20 -34.67 -26.58 16.30
C GLU A 20 -34.76 -25.68 17.53
N HIS A 21 -36.00 -25.33 17.91
CA HIS A 21 -36.27 -24.48 19.06
C HIS A 21 -35.86 -25.17 20.38
N ARG A 22 -35.16 -24.43 21.23
CA ARG A 22 -34.79 -24.87 22.60
C ARG A 22 -35.40 -23.94 23.65
N THR A 23 -35.81 -24.54 24.76
CA THR A 23 -36.31 -23.81 25.94
C THR A 23 -35.19 -23.57 26.97
N GLU A 24 -34.19 -24.44 26.98
CA GLU A 24 -33.07 -24.39 27.92
C GLU A 24 -31.75 -24.72 27.18
N ALA A 25 -30.66 -24.10 27.65
CA ALA A 25 -29.30 -24.40 27.22
C ALA A 25 -28.43 -24.56 28.43
N GLY A 26 -27.87 -25.77 28.60
CA GLY A 26 -26.92 -26.10 29.70
C GLY A 26 -25.48 -25.67 29.35
N PRO A 27 -24.52 -25.93 30.28
CA PRO A 27 -23.11 -25.68 30.04
C PRO A 27 -22.62 -26.39 28.76
N TYR A 28 -21.70 -25.73 28.03
CA TYR A 28 -21.09 -26.27 26.80
C TYR A 28 -22.06 -26.57 25.64
N THR A 29 -23.26 -26.02 25.70
CA THR A 29 -24.26 -26.23 24.66
C THR A 29 -24.25 -25.06 23.66
N PRO A 30 -23.90 -25.29 22.39
CA PRO A 30 -24.00 -24.25 21.37
C PRO A 30 -25.47 -23.90 21.11
N CYS A 31 -25.78 -22.61 21.10
CA CYS A 31 -27.13 -22.14 20.80
C CYS A 31 -27.09 -20.78 20.10
N GLN A 32 -28.03 -20.60 19.20
CA GLN A 32 -28.32 -19.31 18.60
C GLN A 32 -29.38 -18.61 19.45
N VAL A 33 -29.08 -17.41 19.92
CA VAL A 33 -29.95 -16.62 20.79
C VAL A 33 -30.51 -15.43 20.03
N LEU A 34 -31.84 -15.24 20.09
CA LEU A 34 -32.52 -14.05 19.56
C LEU A 34 -32.97 -13.15 20.70
N GLY A 35 -32.90 -11.83 20.48
CA GLY A 35 -33.42 -10.84 21.42
C GLY A 35 -32.41 -9.84 21.96
N PHE A 36 -31.30 -9.62 21.25
CA PHE A 36 -30.34 -8.57 21.52
C PHE A 36 -30.82 -7.19 21.08
N ASP A 37 -30.41 -6.14 21.77
CA ASP A 37 -30.62 -4.73 21.37
C ASP A 37 -29.64 -4.28 20.27
N GLY A 38 -28.61 -5.04 20.00
CA GLY A 38 -27.59 -4.77 19.00
C GLY A 38 -26.71 -5.99 18.75
N THR A 39 -25.60 -5.83 18.06
CA THR A 39 -24.71 -6.94 17.70
C THR A 39 -23.51 -6.94 18.64
N PRO A 40 -23.40 -7.90 19.58
CA PRO A 40 -22.21 -8.05 20.44
C PRO A 40 -21.00 -8.50 19.63
N GLN A 41 -19.82 -8.30 20.18
CA GLN A 41 -18.58 -8.72 19.56
C GLN A 41 -18.26 -10.19 19.90
N ALA A 42 -17.51 -10.85 19.02
CA ALA A 42 -17.01 -12.18 19.32
C ALA A 42 -16.09 -12.13 20.55
N GLY A 43 -16.33 -13.06 21.50
CA GLY A 43 -15.63 -13.09 22.78
C GLY A 43 -16.31 -12.31 23.92
N ASP A 44 -17.43 -11.61 23.65
CA ASP A 44 -18.22 -10.99 24.70
C ASP A 44 -18.92 -12.03 25.56
N ASP A 45 -18.83 -11.89 26.88
CA ASP A 45 -19.52 -12.74 27.83
C ASP A 45 -21.02 -12.41 27.88
N LEU A 46 -21.88 -13.43 27.77
CA LEU A 46 -23.32 -13.32 27.98
C LEU A 46 -23.65 -13.64 29.43
N ILE A 47 -24.12 -12.65 30.17
CA ILE A 47 -24.44 -12.73 31.60
C ILE A 47 -25.94 -12.55 31.79
N VAL A 48 -26.59 -13.54 32.37
CA VAL A 48 -28.02 -13.48 32.75
C VAL A 48 -28.18 -12.60 33.99
N VAL A 49 -29.18 -11.73 33.96
CA VAL A 49 -29.51 -10.84 35.10
C VAL A 49 -31.00 -10.98 35.45
N GLU A 50 -31.35 -10.61 36.68
CA GLU A 50 -32.72 -10.80 37.18
C GLU A 50 -33.71 -9.86 36.48
N ASP A 51 -33.33 -8.59 36.29
CA ASP A 51 -34.22 -7.54 35.78
C ASP A 51 -33.70 -6.95 34.47
N GLU A 52 -34.65 -6.62 33.58
CA GLU A 52 -34.36 -5.93 32.33
C GLU A 52 -33.84 -4.50 32.57
N LYS A 53 -34.28 -3.86 33.64
CA LYS A 53 -33.79 -2.52 34.03
C LYS A 53 -32.30 -2.57 34.39
N THR A 54 -31.92 -3.55 35.19
CA THR A 54 -30.51 -3.81 35.58
C THR A 54 -29.66 -4.12 34.35
N ALA A 55 -30.17 -4.93 33.42
CA ALA A 55 -29.48 -5.22 32.17
C ALA A 55 -29.15 -3.94 31.37
N ARG A 56 -30.16 -3.07 31.20
CA ARG A 56 -30.02 -1.81 30.48
C ARG A 56 -29.05 -0.83 31.17
N GLU A 57 -29.10 -0.74 32.50
CA GLU A 57 -28.18 0.11 33.26
C GLU A 57 -26.73 -0.32 33.12
N ILE A 58 -26.45 -1.63 33.22
CA ILE A 58 -25.10 -2.18 33.06
C ILE A 58 -24.61 -1.94 31.62
N ALA A 59 -25.42 -2.26 30.61
CA ALA A 59 -25.08 -2.05 29.20
C ALA A 59 -24.80 -0.56 28.91
N SER A 60 -25.63 0.33 29.44
CA SER A 60 -25.45 1.78 29.28
C SER A 60 -24.12 2.27 29.88
N LYS A 61 -23.79 1.85 31.11
CA LYS A 61 -22.52 2.18 31.75
C LYS A 61 -21.32 1.68 30.94
N ARG A 62 -21.37 0.42 30.48
CA ARG A 62 -20.31 -0.18 29.65
C ARG A 62 -20.17 0.57 28.32
N ARG A 63 -21.26 0.94 27.67
CA ARG A 63 -21.31 1.71 26.42
C ARG A 63 -20.68 3.09 26.57
N MET A 64 -21.00 3.79 27.67
CA MET A 64 -20.40 5.09 27.97
C MET A 64 -18.87 4.98 28.17
N ALA A 65 -18.44 3.99 28.96
CA ALA A 65 -17.02 3.73 29.20
C ALA A 65 -16.25 3.35 27.92
N ALA A 66 -16.85 2.54 27.04
CA ALA A 66 -16.28 2.21 25.74
C ALA A 66 -16.13 3.45 24.86
N ARG A 67 -17.20 4.28 24.77
CA ARG A 67 -17.17 5.53 24.00
C ARG A 67 -16.12 6.53 24.51
N GLU A 68 -15.94 6.60 25.82
CA GLU A 68 -14.92 7.46 26.41
C GLU A 68 -13.50 6.98 26.09
N ARG A 69 -13.26 5.67 26.11
CA ARG A 69 -11.97 5.05 25.70
C ARG A 69 -11.66 5.36 24.24
N ASP A 70 -12.65 5.18 23.34
CA ASP A 70 -12.50 5.46 21.91
C ASP A 70 -12.19 6.95 21.64
N LEU A 71 -12.86 7.85 22.35
CA LEU A 71 -12.61 9.29 22.23
C LEU A 71 -11.21 9.67 22.72
N ARG A 72 -10.74 9.06 23.81
CA ARG A 72 -9.37 9.27 24.30
C ARG A 72 -8.33 8.72 23.31
N ALA A 73 -8.52 7.52 22.81
CA ALA A 73 -7.62 6.92 21.81
C ALA A 73 -7.52 7.79 20.55
N ARG A 74 -8.64 8.29 20.03
CA ARG A 74 -8.65 9.17 18.84
C ARG A 74 -7.93 10.50 19.08
N LYS A 75 -8.05 11.10 20.28
CA LYS A 75 -7.35 12.34 20.62
C LYS A 75 -5.82 12.15 20.65
N THR A 76 -5.34 11.04 21.19
CA THR A 76 -3.90 10.75 21.28
C THR A 76 -3.31 10.56 19.88
N VAL A 77 -3.97 9.75 19.04
CA VAL A 77 -3.52 9.48 17.66
C VAL A 77 -3.55 10.77 16.80
N SER A 78 -4.53 11.64 16.98
CA SER A 78 -4.62 12.90 16.21
C SER A 78 -3.48 13.88 16.50
N LEU A 79 -3.02 13.96 17.75
CA LEU A 79 -1.91 14.85 18.13
C LEU A 79 -0.55 14.32 17.64
N GLU A 80 -0.29 13.02 17.80
CA GLU A 80 0.95 12.40 17.32
C GLU A 80 1.08 12.46 15.80
N ASN A 81 0.01 12.18 15.05
CA ASN A 81 0.00 12.26 13.59
C ASN A 81 0.16 13.71 13.05
N SER A 82 -0.34 14.72 13.78
CA SER A 82 -0.17 16.13 13.38
C SER A 82 1.29 16.60 13.52
N PHE A 83 2.07 16.03 14.43
CA PHE A 83 3.48 16.36 14.61
C PHE A 83 4.41 15.57 13.67
N ASN A 84 4.05 14.35 13.32
CA ASN A 84 4.87 13.49 12.44
C ASN A 84 4.61 13.76 10.96
N GLY A 85 3.40 14.14 10.57
CA GLY A 85 3.03 14.44 9.18
C GLY A 85 3.70 15.68 8.56
N VAL A 86 4.37 16.51 9.37
CA VAL A 86 5.09 17.69 8.89
C VAL A 86 6.55 17.37 8.52
N LYS A 87 7.09 16.23 8.92
CA LYS A 87 8.51 15.87 8.73
C LYS A 87 8.78 14.84 7.63
N GLU A 88 7.79 14.08 7.20
CA GLU A 88 7.99 13.04 6.21
C GLU A 88 7.06 13.26 5.01
N GLY A 89 7.60 13.11 3.80
CA GLY A 89 6.90 13.35 2.53
C GLY A 89 5.52 12.66 2.49
N LYS A 90 4.61 13.21 1.69
CA LYS A 90 3.21 12.77 1.58
C LYS A 90 3.08 11.25 1.62
N ILE A 91 2.64 10.70 2.77
CA ILE A 91 2.24 9.31 2.90
C ILE A 91 0.95 9.16 2.09
N SER A 92 0.90 8.20 1.19
CA SER A 92 -0.34 7.87 0.47
C SER A 92 -1.29 7.16 1.43
N GLU A 93 -2.56 7.57 1.48
CA GLU A 93 -3.57 6.94 2.33
C GLU A 93 -4.57 6.19 1.47
N LEU A 94 -4.81 4.92 1.79
CA LEU A 94 -5.87 4.09 1.21
C LEU A 94 -6.98 3.94 2.25
N ASN A 95 -8.07 4.66 2.05
CA ASN A 95 -9.23 4.61 2.94
C ASN A 95 -10.19 3.51 2.50
N LEU A 96 -10.59 2.64 3.43
CA LEU A 96 -11.47 1.52 3.18
C LEU A 96 -12.67 1.53 4.12
N ILE A 97 -13.83 1.17 3.58
CA ILE A 97 -15.04 0.84 4.34
C ILE A 97 -15.28 -0.66 4.19
N VAL A 98 -15.30 -1.39 5.29
CA VAL A 98 -15.50 -2.84 5.28
C VAL A 98 -16.92 -3.18 5.73
N LYS A 99 -17.67 -3.86 4.86
CA LYS A 99 -19.00 -4.40 5.16
C LYS A 99 -18.98 -5.91 4.94
N ALA A 100 -19.47 -6.65 5.91
CA ALA A 100 -19.53 -8.11 5.86
C ALA A 100 -20.89 -8.64 6.31
N ASP A 101 -21.13 -9.90 6.02
CA ASP A 101 -22.33 -10.63 6.44
C ASP A 101 -22.40 -10.82 7.96
N VAL A 102 -21.24 -11.04 8.58
CA VAL A 102 -21.09 -11.26 10.03
C VAL A 102 -19.93 -10.45 10.64
N GLY A 103 -20.02 -10.18 11.96
CA GLY A 103 -19.06 -9.36 12.67
C GLY A 103 -17.64 -9.93 12.66
N GLY A 104 -17.51 -11.25 12.85
CA GLY A 104 -16.20 -11.91 12.83
C GLY A 104 -15.47 -11.78 11.49
N SER A 105 -16.19 -11.87 10.37
CA SER A 105 -15.63 -11.65 9.03
C SER A 105 -15.15 -10.21 8.85
N ALA A 106 -15.96 -9.23 9.30
CA ALA A 106 -15.60 -7.82 9.22
C ALA A 106 -14.33 -7.49 10.04
N GLU A 107 -14.21 -8.07 11.23
CA GLU A 107 -13.03 -7.87 12.09
C GLU A 107 -11.79 -8.56 11.57
N ALA A 108 -11.89 -9.82 11.14
CA ALA A 108 -10.78 -10.57 10.56
C ALA A 108 -10.23 -9.89 9.30
N LEU A 109 -11.14 -9.41 8.44
CA LEU A 109 -10.78 -8.70 7.23
C LEU A 109 -10.09 -7.37 7.55
N ALA A 110 -10.68 -6.56 8.43
CA ALA A 110 -10.10 -5.28 8.84
C ALA A 110 -8.69 -5.46 9.42
N ALA A 111 -8.52 -6.39 10.37
CA ALA A 111 -7.22 -6.68 10.98
C ALA A 111 -6.17 -7.20 9.97
N SER A 112 -6.61 -7.91 8.93
CA SER A 112 -5.70 -8.40 7.88
C SER A 112 -5.29 -7.29 6.92
N LEU A 113 -6.22 -6.41 6.54
CA LEU A 113 -5.97 -5.28 5.65
C LEU A 113 -5.10 -4.19 6.30
N GLU A 114 -5.31 -3.91 7.60
CA GLU A 114 -4.46 -2.97 8.35
C GLU A 114 -2.99 -3.38 8.38
N LYS A 115 -2.69 -4.69 8.36
CA LYS A 115 -1.31 -5.23 8.30
C LYS A 115 -0.58 -4.93 6.99
N LEU A 116 -1.29 -4.58 5.92
CA LEU A 116 -0.69 -4.19 4.65
C LEU A 116 -0.10 -2.78 4.68
N SER A 117 -0.38 -2.01 5.75
CA SER A 117 0.20 -0.68 5.93
C SER A 117 1.72 -0.73 6.05
N ASN A 118 2.38 0.23 5.41
CA ASN A 118 3.83 0.42 5.47
C ASN A 118 4.17 1.91 5.66
N LYS A 119 5.44 2.29 5.61
CA LYS A 119 5.89 3.68 5.81
C LYS A 119 5.43 4.64 4.71
N GLU A 120 5.17 4.15 3.49
CA GLU A 120 4.82 4.95 2.32
C GLU A 120 3.31 4.99 2.06
N VAL A 121 2.61 3.88 2.38
CA VAL A 121 1.16 3.74 2.17
C VAL A 121 0.49 3.27 3.44
N LYS A 122 -0.47 4.04 3.92
CA LYS A 122 -1.27 3.71 5.10
C LYS A 122 -2.65 3.23 4.69
N VAL A 123 -3.00 2.01 5.08
CA VAL A 123 -4.35 1.46 4.91
C VAL A 123 -5.18 1.83 6.13
N ASN A 124 -6.21 2.64 5.94
CA ASN A 124 -7.10 3.10 7.01
C ASN A 124 -8.48 2.46 6.87
N ILE A 125 -8.90 1.67 7.86
CA ILE A 125 -10.28 1.20 7.92
C ILE A 125 -11.12 2.28 8.62
N ILE A 126 -11.74 3.16 7.83
CA ILE A 126 -12.49 4.30 8.37
C ILE A 126 -13.84 3.91 8.94
N ARG A 127 -14.43 2.82 8.43
CA ARG A 127 -15.69 2.26 8.93
C ARG A 127 -15.72 0.75 8.70
N LYS A 128 -16.18 0.02 9.71
CA LYS A 128 -16.53 -1.40 9.60
C LYS A 128 -17.98 -1.61 10.04
N GLY A 129 -18.67 -2.55 9.41
CA GLY A 129 -20.07 -2.84 9.76
C GLY A 129 -20.57 -4.16 9.21
N VAL A 130 -21.71 -4.59 9.74
CA VAL A 130 -22.40 -5.82 9.35
C VAL A 130 -23.65 -5.48 8.57
N GLY A 131 -24.02 -6.35 7.63
CA GLY A 131 -25.22 -6.21 6.83
C GLY A 131 -25.04 -5.41 5.55
N ALA A 132 -26.13 -5.19 4.82
CA ALA A 132 -26.14 -4.57 3.51
C ALA A 132 -25.46 -3.19 3.49
N ILE A 133 -24.91 -2.84 2.34
CA ILE A 133 -24.40 -1.50 2.07
C ILE A 133 -25.59 -0.55 1.98
N THR A 134 -25.50 0.60 2.63
CA THR A 134 -26.54 1.63 2.68
C THR A 134 -26.13 2.88 1.92
N ASP A 135 -27.09 3.74 1.58
CA ASP A 135 -26.86 5.04 0.95
C ASP A 135 -25.88 5.89 1.79
N SER A 136 -26.00 5.81 3.13
CA SER A 136 -25.07 6.53 4.03
C SER A 136 -23.64 5.99 3.99
N ASP A 137 -23.42 4.72 3.64
CA ASP A 137 -22.08 4.17 3.46
C ASP A 137 -21.45 4.71 2.17
N VAL A 138 -22.23 4.83 1.08
CA VAL A 138 -21.78 5.44 -0.19
C VAL A 138 -21.46 6.92 -0.01
N LEU A 139 -22.36 7.68 0.62
CA LEU A 139 -22.15 9.11 0.89
C LEU A 139 -20.89 9.34 1.76
N PHE A 140 -20.67 8.48 2.75
CA PHE A 140 -19.48 8.54 3.59
C PHE A 140 -18.20 8.19 2.82
N ALA A 141 -18.28 7.18 1.92
CA ALA A 141 -17.18 6.82 1.03
C ALA A 141 -16.79 7.98 0.10
N THR A 142 -17.79 8.69 -0.46
CA THR A 142 -17.57 9.87 -1.31
C THR A 142 -16.81 10.96 -0.55
N THR A 143 -17.24 11.27 0.67
CA THR A 143 -16.60 12.30 1.50
C THR A 143 -15.18 11.94 1.91
N ALA A 144 -14.93 10.66 2.19
CA ALA A 144 -13.63 10.17 2.66
C ALA A 144 -12.72 9.65 1.53
N GLN A 145 -13.16 9.70 0.28
CA GLN A 145 -12.49 9.12 -0.88
C GLN A 145 -12.08 7.65 -0.61
N ALA A 146 -13.05 6.85 -0.15
CA ALA A 146 -12.83 5.48 0.30
C ALA A 146 -13.39 4.46 -0.68
N VAL A 147 -12.75 3.29 -0.75
CA VAL A 147 -13.26 2.10 -1.45
C VAL A 147 -14.13 1.30 -0.49
N ILE A 148 -15.28 0.82 -0.98
CA ILE A 148 -16.18 -0.03 -0.19
C ILE A 148 -15.87 -1.50 -0.50
N ILE A 149 -15.52 -2.26 0.54
CA ILE A 149 -15.32 -3.70 0.47
C ILE A 149 -16.55 -4.40 1.01
N ALA A 150 -17.20 -5.19 0.17
CA ALA A 150 -18.37 -6.00 0.49
C ALA A 150 -17.98 -7.48 0.56
N PHE A 151 -17.94 -8.05 1.76
CA PHE A 151 -17.59 -9.45 1.96
C PHE A 151 -18.84 -10.29 2.19
N HIS A 152 -19.05 -11.31 1.33
CA HIS A 152 -20.28 -12.14 1.26
C HIS A 152 -21.57 -11.33 1.10
N LEU A 153 -21.49 -10.11 0.62
CA LEU A 153 -22.62 -9.21 0.40
C LEU A 153 -22.75 -8.85 -1.07
N MET A 154 -24.00 -8.73 -1.54
CA MET A 154 -24.29 -8.23 -2.87
C MET A 154 -24.93 -6.84 -2.73
N PRO A 155 -24.30 -5.78 -3.27
CA PRO A 155 -24.92 -4.46 -3.28
C PRO A 155 -26.20 -4.48 -4.15
N SER A 156 -27.25 -3.78 -3.71
CA SER A 156 -28.46 -3.62 -4.50
C SER A 156 -28.21 -2.83 -5.79
N ALA A 157 -29.11 -2.91 -6.77
CA ALA A 157 -28.98 -2.16 -8.02
C ALA A 157 -28.91 -0.64 -7.76
N SER A 158 -29.76 -0.13 -6.87
CA SER A 158 -29.77 1.29 -6.48
C SER A 158 -28.44 1.76 -5.87
N ILE A 159 -27.84 0.94 -5.00
CA ILE A 159 -26.54 1.24 -4.39
C ILE A 159 -25.43 1.24 -5.44
N ARG A 160 -25.45 0.33 -6.39
CA ARG A 160 -24.45 0.29 -7.48
C ARG A 160 -24.55 1.53 -8.37
N GLU A 161 -25.76 1.89 -8.78
CA GLU A 161 -26.00 3.10 -9.57
C GLU A 161 -25.56 4.38 -8.85
N MET A 162 -25.85 4.47 -7.55
CA MET A 162 -25.41 5.59 -6.70
C MET A 162 -23.90 5.65 -6.60
N ALA A 163 -23.23 4.54 -6.32
CA ALA A 163 -21.79 4.47 -6.23
C ALA A 163 -21.09 4.82 -7.55
N GLU A 164 -21.61 4.32 -8.68
CA GLU A 164 -21.12 4.62 -10.02
C GLU A 164 -21.27 6.12 -10.34
N LYS A 165 -22.42 6.72 -10.02
CA LYS A 165 -22.67 8.15 -10.20
C LYS A 165 -21.71 9.03 -9.38
N ASP A 166 -21.42 8.61 -8.15
CA ASP A 166 -20.54 9.32 -7.23
C ASP A 166 -19.05 8.96 -7.40
N GLY A 167 -18.72 8.06 -8.35
CA GLY A 167 -17.35 7.62 -8.64
C GLY A 167 -16.74 6.75 -7.53
N ILE A 168 -17.58 6.05 -6.75
CA ILE A 168 -17.13 5.20 -5.64
C ILE A 168 -17.04 3.76 -6.11
N GLU A 169 -15.90 3.14 -5.86
CA GLU A 169 -15.65 1.75 -6.17
C GLU A 169 -16.19 0.84 -5.06
N ILE A 170 -17.04 -0.15 -5.43
CA ILE A 170 -17.51 -1.21 -4.55
C ILE A 170 -16.93 -2.53 -5.04
N ARG A 171 -16.06 -3.14 -4.24
CA ARG A 171 -15.45 -4.44 -4.51
C ARG A 171 -16.15 -5.53 -3.68
N THR A 172 -16.53 -6.61 -4.34
CA THR A 172 -17.24 -7.74 -3.70
C THR A 172 -16.35 -8.97 -3.65
N TYR A 173 -16.24 -9.59 -2.46
CA TYR A 173 -15.40 -10.77 -2.26
C TYR A 173 -16.16 -11.87 -1.53
N ARG A 174 -15.78 -13.13 -1.80
CA ARG A 174 -16.28 -14.32 -1.12
C ARG A 174 -15.18 -15.04 -0.33
N VAL A 175 -13.94 -14.82 -0.71
CA VAL A 175 -12.75 -15.40 -0.08
C VAL A 175 -11.89 -14.26 0.49
N ILE A 176 -11.44 -14.41 1.73
CA ILE A 176 -10.62 -13.38 2.42
C ILE A 176 -9.29 -13.16 1.69
N TYR A 177 -8.67 -14.23 1.21
CA TYR A 177 -7.37 -14.15 0.55
C TYR A 177 -7.43 -13.36 -0.76
N ASP A 178 -8.50 -13.51 -1.55
CA ASP A 178 -8.69 -12.74 -2.80
C ASP A 178 -8.77 -11.24 -2.50
N CYS A 179 -9.45 -10.87 -1.41
CA CYS A 179 -9.54 -9.49 -0.98
C CYS A 179 -8.18 -8.94 -0.53
N ILE A 180 -7.42 -9.71 0.23
CA ILE A 180 -6.09 -9.30 0.72
C ILE A 180 -5.15 -9.12 -0.46
N GLU A 181 -5.10 -10.07 -1.41
CA GLU A 181 -4.25 -10.02 -2.60
C GLU A 181 -4.58 -8.81 -3.48
N ASP A 182 -5.87 -8.55 -3.69
CA ASP A 182 -6.31 -7.43 -4.52
C ASP A 182 -5.97 -6.07 -3.88
N ILE A 183 -6.19 -5.91 -2.58
CA ILE A 183 -5.78 -4.69 -1.86
C ILE A 183 -4.25 -4.58 -1.76
N GLN A 184 -3.53 -5.69 -1.66
CA GLN A 184 -2.07 -5.70 -1.73
C GLN A 184 -1.59 -5.13 -3.07
N ASN A 185 -2.17 -5.57 -4.18
CA ASN A 185 -1.84 -5.06 -5.52
C ASN A 185 -2.14 -3.54 -5.64
N VAL A 186 -3.24 -3.07 -5.02
CA VAL A 186 -3.54 -1.62 -4.96
C VAL A 186 -2.48 -0.87 -4.17
N VAL A 187 -2.09 -1.38 -3.01
CA VAL A 187 -1.04 -0.77 -2.18
C VAL A 187 0.30 -0.74 -2.92
N GLU A 188 0.67 -1.83 -3.60
CA GLU A 188 1.90 -1.90 -4.43
C GLU A 188 1.87 -0.88 -5.58
N GLY A 189 0.71 -0.68 -6.20
CA GLY A 189 0.51 0.34 -7.24
C GLY A 189 0.63 1.79 -6.72
N LEU A 190 0.45 2.02 -5.42
CA LEU A 190 0.61 3.32 -4.77
C LEU A 190 2.05 3.58 -4.29
N LEU A 191 2.93 2.57 -4.29
CA LEU A 191 4.34 2.73 -3.93
C LEU A 191 5.08 3.58 -4.97
N LYS A 192 6.03 4.36 -4.50
CA LYS A 192 6.91 5.09 -5.42
C LYS A 192 7.82 4.12 -6.17
N PRO A 193 7.90 4.19 -7.50
CA PRO A 193 8.78 3.31 -8.26
C PRO A 193 10.24 3.53 -7.87
N THR A 194 11.01 2.47 -7.86
CA THR A 194 12.46 2.56 -7.68
C THR A 194 13.13 2.74 -9.04
N LEU A 195 14.05 3.70 -9.10
CA LEU A 195 14.89 3.89 -10.28
C LEU A 195 16.00 2.83 -10.28
N ARG A 196 15.95 1.89 -11.21
CA ARG A 196 17.04 0.97 -11.48
C ARG A 196 17.87 1.46 -12.67
N GLU A 197 19.17 1.28 -12.56
CA GLU A 197 20.09 1.51 -13.68
C GLU A 197 20.21 0.22 -14.48
N GLU A 198 19.82 0.28 -15.74
CA GLU A 198 19.99 -0.82 -16.69
C GLU A 198 21.15 -0.47 -17.63
N VAL A 199 22.19 -1.29 -17.61
CA VAL A 199 23.32 -1.15 -18.53
C VAL A 199 22.85 -1.59 -19.92
N ILE A 200 22.99 -0.69 -20.89
CA ILE A 200 22.54 -0.90 -22.26
C ILE A 200 23.70 -1.15 -23.24
N GLY A 201 24.89 -0.69 -22.88
CA GLY A 201 26.06 -0.90 -23.73
C GLY A 201 27.33 -0.38 -23.11
N GLU A 202 28.44 -0.74 -23.72
CA GLU A 202 29.79 -0.30 -23.34
C GLU A 202 30.55 0.15 -24.58
N ALA A 203 31.40 1.16 -24.43
CA ALA A 203 32.29 1.62 -25.47
C ALA A 203 33.66 1.99 -24.89
N GLU A 204 34.72 1.77 -25.65
CA GLU A 204 36.08 2.13 -25.33
C GLU A 204 36.50 3.40 -26.09
N ILE A 205 37.13 4.33 -25.39
CA ILE A 205 37.65 5.56 -26.02
C ILE A 205 38.96 5.22 -26.73
N ARG A 206 38.97 5.35 -28.06
CA ARG A 206 40.18 5.13 -28.90
C ARG A 206 40.92 6.42 -29.24
N GLU A 207 40.18 7.49 -29.49
CA GLU A 207 40.73 8.78 -29.89
C GLU A 207 39.92 9.92 -29.24
N LEU A 208 40.59 11.09 -29.12
CA LEU A 208 39.98 12.31 -28.59
C LEU A 208 40.10 13.45 -29.58
N PHE A 209 38.99 14.09 -29.86
CA PHE A 209 38.91 15.23 -30.79
C PHE A 209 38.46 16.49 -30.06
N LYS A 210 39.25 17.52 -30.14
CA LYS A 210 38.89 18.86 -29.62
C LYS A 210 38.29 19.68 -30.71
N ILE A 211 36.96 19.91 -30.66
CA ILE A 211 36.26 20.70 -31.67
C ILE A 211 35.95 22.08 -31.09
N PRO A 212 36.37 23.18 -31.76
CA PRO A 212 36.06 24.55 -31.35
C PRO A 212 34.50 24.70 -31.25
N LYS A 213 34.02 25.31 -30.18
CA LYS A 213 32.59 25.54 -29.86
C LYS A 213 31.76 24.33 -29.42
N VAL A 214 32.25 23.10 -29.55
CA VAL A 214 31.52 21.86 -29.14
C VAL A 214 32.15 21.22 -27.91
N GLY A 215 33.47 21.38 -27.73
CA GLY A 215 34.20 20.76 -26.62
C GLY A 215 34.99 19.49 -27.03
N MET A 216 35.25 18.62 -26.08
CA MET A 216 35.90 17.33 -26.31
C MET A 216 34.89 16.31 -26.82
N ILE A 217 35.20 15.65 -27.93
CA ILE A 217 34.46 14.51 -28.48
C ILE A 217 35.33 13.26 -28.34
N ALA A 218 34.79 12.23 -27.74
CA ALA A 218 35.41 10.93 -27.64
C ALA A 218 35.09 10.08 -28.87
N GLY A 219 36.12 9.70 -29.64
CA GLY A 219 36.00 8.68 -30.68
C GLY A 219 36.04 7.30 -30.01
N CYS A 220 34.90 6.61 -30.00
CA CYS A 220 34.71 5.38 -29.26
C CYS A 220 34.39 4.22 -30.19
N MET A 221 34.78 3.01 -29.80
CA MET A 221 34.32 1.75 -30.38
C MET A 221 33.32 1.11 -29.42
N VAL A 222 32.11 0.77 -29.88
CA VAL A 222 31.13 0.05 -29.07
C VAL A 222 31.54 -1.41 -28.95
N THR A 223 31.83 -1.83 -27.72
CA THR A 223 32.30 -3.18 -27.40
C THR A 223 31.16 -4.15 -27.09
N THR A 224 30.15 -3.65 -26.37
CA THR A 224 29.00 -4.45 -25.92
C THR A 224 27.70 -3.66 -26.06
N GLY A 225 26.60 -4.33 -26.41
CA GLY A 225 25.26 -3.74 -26.44
C GLY A 225 25.06 -2.65 -27.48
N GLU A 226 24.33 -1.62 -27.12
CA GLU A 226 23.97 -0.48 -27.95
C GLU A 226 24.13 0.84 -27.18
N VAL A 227 24.68 1.85 -27.81
CA VAL A 227 24.84 3.19 -27.22
C VAL A 227 23.73 4.09 -27.75
N ASN A 228 23.00 4.74 -26.87
CA ASN A 228 21.91 5.65 -27.22
C ASN A 228 22.25 7.11 -26.82
N ARG A 229 21.74 8.07 -27.59
CA ARG A 229 21.96 9.51 -27.37
C ARG A 229 21.45 10.00 -26.02
N ASP A 230 20.35 9.43 -25.52
CA ASP A 230 19.69 9.89 -24.28
C ASP A 230 20.16 9.10 -23.04
N SER A 231 21.32 8.43 -23.14
CA SER A 231 21.85 7.58 -22.08
C SER A 231 22.69 8.37 -21.07
N HIS A 232 22.67 7.90 -19.83
CA HIS A 232 23.67 8.26 -18.85
C HIS A 232 24.94 7.43 -19.09
N VAL A 233 26.07 7.97 -18.70
CA VAL A 233 27.38 7.36 -18.93
C VAL A 233 28.17 7.36 -17.63
N ARG A 234 28.71 6.21 -17.30
CA ARG A 234 29.65 6.04 -16.21
C ARG A 234 31.04 5.82 -16.82
N LEU A 235 31.99 6.67 -16.44
CA LEU A 235 33.35 6.64 -16.93
C LEU A 235 34.22 5.79 -16.01
N TYR A 236 34.91 4.80 -16.56
CA TYR A 236 35.87 3.98 -15.85
C TYR A 236 37.26 4.16 -16.43
N ARG A 237 38.26 4.31 -15.55
CA ARG A 237 39.68 4.35 -15.89
C ARG A 237 40.43 3.30 -15.10
N ASN A 238 41.08 2.36 -15.78
CA ASN A 238 41.77 1.22 -15.14
C ASN A 238 40.89 0.47 -14.11
N GLY A 239 39.59 0.30 -14.43
CA GLY A 239 38.64 -0.39 -13.56
C GLY A 239 38.08 0.45 -12.39
N VAL A 240 38.49 1.72 -12.25
CA VAL A 240 38.02 2.64 -11.21
C VAL A 240 37.04 3.63 -11.81
N GLU A 241 35.89 3.83 -11.15
CA GLU A 241 34.91 4.84 -11.55
C GLU A 241 35.45 6.25 -11.36
N VAL A 242 35.48 7.02 -12.45
CA VAL A 242 35.97 8.42 -12.46
C VAL A 242 34.83 9.40 -12.27
N GLY A 243 33.62 9.06 -12.79
CA GLY A 243 32.46 9.91 -12.65
C GLY A 243 31.29 9.46 -13.51
N VAL A 244 30.14 10.11 -13.28
CA VAL A 244 28.90 9.87 -14.01
C VAL A 244 28.52 11.14 -14.77
N THR A 245 28.17 10.99 -16.02
CA THR A 245 27.76 12.08 -16.91
C THR A 245 26.61 11.62 -17.83
N HIS A 246 26.29 12.40 -18.84
CA HIS A 246 25.33 11.97 -19.87
C HIS A 246 25.82 12.38 -21.28
N VAL A 247 25.30 11.66 -22.27
CA VAL A 247 25.61 11.92 -23.67
C VAL A 247 24.94 13.24 -24.09
N THR A 248 25.70 14.14 -24.69
CA THR A 248 25.19 15.38 -25.28
C THR A 248 25.03 15.28 -26.79
N SER A 249 25.90 14.50 -27.43
CA SER A 249 25.84 14.25 -28.87
C SER A 249 26.36 12.85 -29.19
N LEU A 250 25.71 12.20 -30.16
CA LEU A 250 26.12 10.90 -30.68
C LEU A 250 26.17 10.98 -32.21
N LYS A 251 27.36 10.78 -32.78
CA LYS A 251 27.58 10.89 -34.21
C LYS A 251 28.27 9.63 -34.75
N ARG A 252 27.90 9.24 -35.94
CA ARG A 252 28.60 8.23 -36.73
C ARG A 252 29.10 8.87 -38.03
N HIS A 253 30.42 8.88 -38.25
CA HIS A 253 31.07 9.67 -39.24
C HIS A 253 30.77 11.19 -39.08
N LYS A 254 29.86 11.76 -39.86
CA LYS A 254 29.45 13.17 -39.72
C LYS A 254 27.97 13.35 -39.36
N ASP A 255 27.22 12.24 -39.33
CA ASP A 255 25.77 12.26 -39.15
C ASP A 255 25.38 12.05 -37.69
N ASP A 256 24.41 12.84 -37.25
CA ASP A 256 23.79 12.63 -35.92
C ASP A 256 22.91 11.37 -35.95
N VAL A 257 23.14 10.45 -35.03
CA VAL A 257 22.40 9.19 -34.92
C VAL A 257 21.74 9.06 -33.56
N LYS A 258 20.64 8.32 -33.48
CA LYS A 258 19.93 8.05 -32.24
C LYS A 258 20.60 6.96 -31.44
N SER A 259 21.15 5.95 -32.14
CA SER A 259 21.82 4.81 -31.50
C SER A 259 22.95 4.25 -32.37
N VAL A 260 23.90 3.56 -31.73
CA VAL A 260 25.02 2.87 -32.38
C VAL A 260 25.19 1.50 -31.76
N ALA A 261 25.12 0.45 -32.59
CA ALA A 261 25.26 -0.92 -32.16
C ALA A 261 26.71 -1.36 -31.97
N ARG A 262 26.90 -2.51 -31.33
CA ARG A 262 28.20 -3.17 -31.13
C ARG A 262 29.00 -3.28 -32.43
N GLY A 263 30.31 -3.05 -32.33
CA GLY A 263 31.28 -3.21 -33.43
C GLY A 263 31.37 -1.99 -34.35
N PHE A 264 30.67 -0.93 -34.06
CA PHE A 264 30.75 0.32 -34.83
C PHE A 264 31.45 1.42 -34.05
N GLU A 265 32.17 2.27 -34.79
CA GLU A 265 32.79 3.48 -34.26
C GLU A 265 31.80 4.63 -34.21
N CYS A 266 31.92 5.45 -33.19
CA CYS A 266 31.10 6.63 -33.00
C CYS A 266 31.83 7.75 -32.28
N GLY A 267 31.41 8.99 -32.54
CA GLY A 267 31.83 10.17 -31.80
C GLY A 267 30.83 10.53 -30.72
N ILE A 268 31.26 10.56 -29.47
CA ILE A 268 30.41 10.81 -28.30
C ILE A 268 30.82 12.11 -27.61
N GLY A 269 29.89 13.05 -27.51
CA GLY A 269 30.06 14.24 -26.67
C GLY A 269 29.49 13.96 -25.28
N LEU A 270 30.27 14.29 -24.25
CA LEU A 270 29.90 14.10 -22.84
C LEU A 270 29.76 15.45 -22.15
N LYS A 271 28.77 15.59 -21.27
CA LYS A 271 28.51 16.85 -20.55
C LYS A 271 29.51 17.07 -19.42
N GLY A 272 30.24 18.21 -19.47
CA GLY A 272 31.06 18.67 -18.34
C GLY A 272 32.29 17.82 -18.04
N ASN A 273 32.74 16.95 -18.95
CA ASN A 273 33.85 16.05 -18.71
C ASN A 273 35.05 16.37 -19.67
N ASP A 274 35.88 17.33 -19.27
CA ASP A 274 37.12 17.63 -19.96
C ASP A 274 38.27 16.68 -19.59
N ASN A 275 38.05 15.73 -18.67
CA ASN A 275 39.10 14.84 -18.11
C ASN A 275 38.97 13.39 -18.64
N ILE A 276 38.50 13.21 -19.87
CA ILE A 276 38.47 11.91 -20.55
C ILE A 276 39.83 11.61 -21.17
N GLN A 277 40.26 10.35 -21.15
CA GLN A 277 41.52 9.87 -21.72
C GLN A 277 41.30 8.70 -22.69
N VAL A 278 42.25 8.51 -23.58
CA VAL A 278 42.29 7.33 -24.45
C VAL A 278 42.48 6.08 -23.57
N GLY A 279 41.72 5.06 -23.82
CA GLY A 279 41.67 3.82 -23.02
C GLY A 279 40.64 3.82 -21.90
N ASP A 280 39.91 4.92 -21.65
CA ASP A 280 38.79 4.93 -20.72
C ASP A 280 37.61 4.10 -21.28
N THR A 281 36.92 3.42 -20.39
CA THR A 281 35.72 2.65 -20.70
C THR A 281 34.46 3.43 -20.30
N LEU A 282 33.53 3.55 -21.22
CA LEU A 282 32.24 4.19 -21.04
C LEU A 282 31.16 3.13 -20.89
N ILE A 283 30.49 3.08 -19.73
CA ILE A 283 29.33 2.21 -19.50
C ILE A 283 28.08 3.05 -19.63
N PHE A 284 27.24 2.70 -20.59
CA PHE A 284 25.98 3.39 -20.87
C PHE A 284 24.85 2.72 -20.13
N PHE A 285 24.04 3.52 -19.42
CA PHE A 285 22.88 3.03 -18.70
C PHE A 285 21.67 3.95 -18.84
N LYS A 286 20.50 3.37 -18.71
CA LYS A 286 19.24 4.09 -18.58
C LYS A 286 18.69 3.91 -17.18
N LYS A 287 18.06 4.94 -16.65
CA LYS A 287 17.27 4.83 -15.43
C LYS A 287 15.87 4.40 -15.80
N ILE A 288 15.51 3.18 -15.43
CA ILE A 288 14.16 2.64 -15.63
C ILE A 288 13.41 2.68 -14.30
N GLU A 289 12.15 3.06 -14.36
CA GLU A 289 11.25 2.96 -13.22
C GLU A 289 10.76 1.53 -13.11
N VAL A 290 11.08 0.88 -12.00
CA VAL A 290 10.62 -0.49 -11.68
C VAL A 290 9.60 -0.40 -10.57
N ALA A 291 8.43 -1.00 -10.79
CA ALA A 291 7.42 -1.13 -9.76
C ALA A 291 7.99 -1.90 -8.57
N ARG A 292 7.67 -1.44 -7.35
CA ARG A 292 8.11 -2.06 -6.10
C ARG A 292 7.02 -2.95 -5.56
N THR A 293 7.43 -4.06 -4.96
CA THR A 293 6.54 -4.95 -4.23
C THR A 293 6.60 -4.66 -2.72
N LEU A 294 5.60 -5.11 -1.97
CA LEU A 294 5.63 -5.02 -0.49
C LEU A 294 6.82 -5.80 0.10
N ALA A 295 7.27 -6.86 -0.57
CA ALA A 295 8.46 -7.60 -0.16
C ALA A 295 9.74 -6.76 -0.27
N ASP A 296 9.86 -5.91 -1.28
CA ASP A 296 11.00 -5.01 -1.44
C ASP A 296 11.02 -3.95 -0.33
N VAL A 297 9.86 -3.35 -0.02
CA VAL A 297 9.72 -2.38 1.08
C VAL A 297 10.09 -3.02 2.43
N ALA A 298 9.61 -4.23 2.70
CA ALA A 298 9.93 -4.95 3.94
C ALA A 298 11.44 -5.26 4.06
N ARG A 299 12.12 -5.57 2.96
CA ARG A 299 13.58 -5.77 2.94
C ARG A 299 14.33 -4.47 3.24
N GLU A 300 13.95 -3.37 2.60
CA GLU A 300 14.55 -2.06 2.83
C GLU A 300 14.38 -1.60 4.28
N GLU A 301 13.19 -1.78 4.86
CA GLU A 301 12.94 -1.47 6.28
C GLU A 301 13.78 -2.33 7.24
N ALA A 302 13.98 -3.61 6.91
CA ALA A 302 14.83 -4.50 7.70
C ALA A 302 16.32 -4.10 7.62
N GLU A 303 16.79 -3.65 6.46
CA GLU A 303 18.15 -3.16 6.27
C GLU A 303 18.38 -1.82 6.99
N GLU A 304 17.42 -0.89 6.95
CA GLU A 304 17.48 0.36 7.69
C GLU A 304 17.54 0.13 9.20
N LYS A 305 16.74 -0.79 9.74
CA LYS A 305 16.79 -1.15 11.16
C LYS A 305 18.15 -1.71 11.56
N LYS A 306 18.72 -2.62 10.76
CA LYS A 306 20.05 -3.19 11.00
C LYS A 306 21.17 -2.13 10.93
N LYS A 307 21.05 -1.15 10.02
CA LYS A 307 22.01 -0.03 9.93
C LYS A 307 21.90 0.91 11.12
N ALA A 308 20.67 1.18 11.59
CA ALA A 308 20.42 2.01 12.77
C ALA A 308 20.93 1.36 14.06
N GLU A 309 20.75 0.04 14.22
CA GLU A 309 21.28 -0.73 15.36
C GLU A 309 22.83 -0.71 15.37
N LYS A 310 23.48 -0.91 14.21
CA LYS A 310 24.95 -0.85 14.11
C LYS A 310 25.54 0.55 14.30
N ALA A 311 24.76 1.62 14.13
CA ALA A 311 25.20 2.98 14.35
C ALA A 311 25.00 3.44 15.81
N ALA A 312 24.23 2.66 16.59
CA ALA A 312 23.96 2.91 18.02
C ALA A 312 24.88 2.11 18.96
N GLU A 313 25.60 1.11 18.42
CA GLU A 313 26.72 0.40 19.07
C GLU A 313 28.05 1.16 18.81
#